data_5260ae9a559ffccf54f672ea7bd58e60
#
_entry.id   5260ae9a559ffccf54f672ea7bd58e60
#
_cell.length_a   1.000
_cell.length_b   1.000
_cell.length_c   1.000
_cell.angle_alpha   90.00
_cell.angle_beta   90.00
_cell.angle_gamma   90.00
#
_symmetry.space_group_name_H-M   'P 1'
#
loop_
_entity.id
_entity.type
_entity.pdbx_description
1 polymer ?
#
loop_
_entity_poly.entity_id
_entity_poly.type
_entity_poly.pdbx_seq_one_letter_code
_entity_poly.pdbx_strand_id
1 'polypeptide(L)'
;MGRVTERRRTIRIRDGAVSARPDTLVAEEPLEIRLNGRPLAITMRTPGDDFALAAGFLVSEGVIGDGSEVQSIVYCAGATADGVNTYNVVDVKLAPGVQVPDITLERNVYTTSSCGLCGKASLDAVRTTTRHPIADTPPVRVEPALLSGLPDRLRESQRVFDRTGGLHAAALFSETGELLDIREDVGRHNAVDKLVGRALTDNRLPLSRAILLVSGRASFELAQKAVMAGIPMLASVSAPSSLAVDLAAETGLTLVGFLRGPSMNVYAGEHRIALEATVGQG
;
A
#
# COMPACT_ATOMS: atom_id res chain seq x y z
N MET A 1 6.17 2.56 -21.83
CA MET A 1 5.66 1.80 -20.66
C MET A 1 6.61 0.64 -20.41
N GLY A 2 7.24 0.56 -19.25
CA GLY A 2 8.17 -0.51 -18.88
C GLY A 2 7.51 -1.88 -18.90
N ARG A 3 8.30 -2.94 -19.03
CA ARG A 3 7.80 -4.31 -18.99
C ARG A 3 7.67 -4.74 -17.53
N VAL A 4 6.55 -5.34 -17.16
CA VAL A 4 6.30 -5.87 -15.81
C VAL A 4 7.21 -7.07 -15.47
N THR A 5 7.67 -7.80 -16.50
CA THR A 5 8.52 -8.98 -16.33
C THR A 5 9.64 -9.03 -17.36
N GLU A 6 10.77 -9.62 -16.98
CA GLU A 6 11.93 -9.85 -17.83
C GLU A 6 12.33 -11.32 -17.86
N ARG A 7 12.83 -11.79 -19.00
CA ARG A 7 13.43 -13.13 -19.12
C ARG A 7 14.93 -13.06 -18.90
N ARG A 8 15.44 -13.90 -17.99
CA ARG A 8 16.87 -14.05 -17.73
C ARG A 8 17.26 -15.51 -17.80
N ARG A 9 18.46 -15.80 -18.32
CA ARG A 9 19.03 -17.13 -18.27
C ARG A 9 19.44 -17.46 -16.85
N THR A 10 19.01 -18.62 -16.33
CA THR A 10 19.36 -19.07 -14.98
C THR A 10 19.92 -20.50 -15.03
N ILE A 11 20.74 -20.82 -14.05
CA ILE A 11 21.19 -22.20 -13.78
C ILE A 11 20.29 -22.74 -12.66
N ARG A 12 19.59 -23.82 -12.96
CA ARG A 12 18.76 -24.52 -11.99
C ARG A 12 19.47 -25.78 -11.52
N ILE A 13 19.53 -25.93 -10.20
CA ILE A 13 20.01 -27.14 -9.52
C ILE A 13 18.81 -27.77 -8.84
N ARG A 14 18.54 -29.06 -9.18
CA ARG A 14 17.49 -29.86 -8.54
C ARG A 14 18.04 -31.25 -8.32
N ASP A 15 18.04 -31.71 -7.07
CA ASP A 15 18.53 -33.04 -6.66
C ASP A 15 19.93 -33.35 -7.22
N GLY A 16 20.84 -32.35 -7.22
CA GLY A 16 22.19 -32.43 -7.75
C GLY A 16 22.32 -32.33 -9.29
N ALA A 17 21.21 -32.38 -10.04
CA ALA A 17 21.22 -32.19 -11.49
C ALA A 17 21.25 -30.69 -11.85
N VAL A 18 22.15 -30.30 -12.77
CA VAL A 18 22.34 -28.91 -13.22
C VAL A 18 21.73 -28.74 -14.61
N SER A 19 20.91 -27.71 -14.79
CA SER A 19 20.32 -27.36 -16.08
C SER A 19 20.30 -25.85 -16.29
N ALA A 20 20.48 -25.39 -17.53
CA ALA A 20 20.34 -24.00 -17.92
C ALA A 20 18.98 -23.79 -18.58
N ARG A 21 18.20 -22.81 -18.10
CA ARG A 21 16.90 -22.47 -18.67
C ARG A 21 16.57 -20.98 -18.50
N PRO A 22 15.69 -20.41 -19.33
CA PRO A 22 15.17 -19.09 -19.08
C PRO A 22 14.24 -19.11 -17.86
N ASP A 23 14.32 -18.05 -17.05
CA ASP A 23 13.38 -17.77 -15.97
C ASP A 23 12.70 -16.43 -16.21
N THR A 24 11.52 -16.25 -15.64
CA THR A 24 10.75 -15.00 -15.72
C THR A 24 10.85 -14.28 -14.37
N LEU A 25 11.54 -13.15 -14.38
CA LEU A 25 11.73 -12.32 -13.19
C LEU A 25 10.78 -11.12 -13.26
N VAL A 26 10.39 -10.61 -12.10
CA VAL A 26 9.70 -9.31 -12.02
C VAL A 26 10.67 -8.20 -12.42
N ALA A 27 10.18 -7.23 -13.17
CA ALA A 27 10.95 -6.02 -13.48
C ALA A 27 10.91 -5.05 -12.28
N GLU A 28 12.05 -4.47 -11.97
CA GLU A 28 12.22 -3.47 -10.93
C GLU A 28 12.97 -2.27 -11.52
N GLU A 29 12.31 -1.11 -11.51
CA GLU A 29 12.84 0.13 -12.07
C GLU A 29 12.60 1.30 -11.12
N PRO A 30 13.48 2.32 -11.10
CA PRO A 30 13.24 3.53 -10.33
C PRO A 30 12.05 4.31 -10.89
N LEU A 31 11.30 4.98 -10.02
CA LEU A 31 10.31 6.00 -10.36
C LEU A 31 10.58 7.24 -9.52
N GLU A 32 10.85 8.36 -10.18
CA GLU A 32 10.89 9.68 -9.57
C GLU A 32 9.48 10.28 -9.56
N ILE A 33 9.00 10.62 -8.38
CA ILE A 33 7.74 11.33 -8.18
C ILE A 33 8.06 12.80 -7.98
N ARG A 34 7.45 13.64 -8.81
CA ARG A 34 7.52 15.11 -8.72
C ARG A 34 6.20 15.68 -8.28
N LEU A 35 6.26 16.81 -7.58
CA LEU A 35 5.13 17.62 -7.18
C LEU A 35 5.30 19.03 -7.72
N ASN A 36 4.40 19.48 -8.60
CA ASN A 36 4.48 20.78 -9.25
C ASN A 36 5.86 21.05 -9.90
N GLY A 37 6.43 20.03 -10.58
CA GLY A 37 7.72 20.07 -11.25
C GLY A 37 8.94 19.89 -10.33
N ARG A 38 8.78 19.81 -9.00
CA ARG A 38 9.88 19.63 -8.05
C ARG A 38 10.02 18.16 -7.65
N PRO A 39 11.24 17.59 -7.65
CA PRO A 39 11.47 16.24 -7.14
C PRO A 39 11.01 16.09 -5.68
N LEU A 40 10.25 15.03 -5.40
CA LEU A 40 9.72 14.75 -4.08
C LEU A 40 10.26 13.44 -3.51
N ALA A 41 10.23 12.36 -4.31
CA ALA A 41 10.68 11.05 -3.88
C ALA A 41 11.16 10.20 -5.05
N ILE A 42 12.04 9.22 -4.77
CA ILE A 42 12.39 8.15 -5.69
C ILE A 42 12.06 6.82 -5.03
N THR A 43 11.34 5.96 -5.72
CA THR A 43 11.02 4.60 -5.26
C THR A 43 11.37 3.57 -6.31
N MET A 44 11.79 2.37 -5.88
CA MET A 44 11.92 1.21 -6.76
C MET A 44 10.56 0.54 -6.88
N ARG A 45 10.07 0.33 -8.10
CA ARG A 45 8.73 -0.22 -8.33
C ARG A 45 8.69 -1.23 -9.48
N THR A 46 7.69 -2.07 -9.50
CA THR A 46 7.31 -2.80 -10.70
C THR A 46 6.57 -1.84 -11.64
N PRO A 47 7.02 -1.68 -12.91
CA PRO A 47 6.39 -0.79 -13.88
C PRO A 47 4.89 -1.07 -14.07
N GLY A 48 4.13 0.00 -14.23
CA GLY A 48 2.67 -0.02 -14.37
C GLY A 48 1.96 0.58 -13.17
N ASP A 49 0.78 1.17 -13.43
CA ASP A 49 0.00 1.92 -12.45
C ASP A 49 0.77 3.08 -11.77
N ASP A 50 1.76 3.66 -12.47
CA ASP A 50 2.68 4.66 -11.93
C ASP A 50 1.95 5.95 -11.51
N PHE A 51 0.87 6.32 -12.21
CA PHE A 51 0.03 7.47 -11.83
C PHE A 51 -0.72 7.20 -10.52
N ALA A 52 -1.26 5.99 -10.37
CA ALA A 52 -1.87 5.58 -9.12
C ALA A 52 -0.84 5.50 -7.99
N LEU A 53 0.37 4.97 -8.25
CA LEU A 53 1.46 4.96 -7.28
C LEU A 53 1.79 6.37 -6.79
N ALA A 54 1.97 7.33 -7.71
CA ALA A 54 2.30 8.72 -7.36
C ALA A 54 1.17 9.39 -6.57
N ALA A 55 -0.09 9.23 -7.00
CA ALA A 55 -1.25 9.78 -6.31
C ALA A 55 -1.42 9.19 -4.90
N GLY A 56 -1.30 7.87 -4.75
CA GLY A 56 -1.42 7.21 -3.46
C GLY A 56 -0.29 7.54 -2.51
N PHE A 57 0.93 7.72 -3.02
CA PHE A 57 2.04 8.25 -2.23
C PHE A 57 1.69 9.62 -1.64
N LEU A 58 1.14 10.55 -2.43
CA LEU A 58 0.74 11.87 -1.95
C LEU A 58 -0.39 11.82 -0.92
N VAL A 59 -1.36 10.92 -1.07
CA VAL A 59 -2.39 10.67 -0.02
C VAL A 59 -1.73 10.18 1.26
N SER A 60 -0.84 9.20 1.14
CA SER A 60 -0.15 8.58 2.28
C SER A 60 0.72 9.57 3.06
N GLU A 61 1.29 10.57 2.36
CA GLU A 61 2.08 11.66 2.96
C GLU A 61 1.22 12.87 3.40
N GLY A 62 -0.10 12.79 3.25
CA GLY A 62 -1.03 13.84 3.68
C GLY A 62 -1.03 15.10 2.82
N VAL A 63 -0.45 15.04 1.62
CA VAL A 63 -0.40 16.17 0.67
C VAL A 63 -1.77 16.42 0.05
N ILE A 64 -2.47 15.36 -0.32
CA ILE A 64 -3.81 15.39 -0.91
C ILE A 64 -4.74 14.41 -0.18
N GLY A 65 -6.04 14.70 -0.19
CA GLY A 65 -7.06 13.81 0.37
C GLY A 65 -8.24 13.57 -0.58
N ASP A 66 -8.33 14.36 -1.66
CA ASP A 66 -9.44 14.30 -2.61
C ASP A 66 -8.95 14.40 -4.05
N GLY A 67 -9.63 13.72 -4.99
CA GLY A 67 -9.27 13.72 -6.41
C GLY A 67 -9.33 15.10 -7.07
N SER A 68 -10.18 15.99 -6.57
CA SER A 68 -10.30 17.37 -7.07
C SER A 68 -9.06 18.23 -6.77
N GLU A 69 -8.21 17.82 -5.83
CA GLU A 69 -6.95 18.48 -5.51
C GLU A 69 -5.85 18.21 -6.54
N VAL A 70 -6.06 17.25 -7.44
CA VAL A 70 -5.12 16.89 -8.52
C VAL A 70 -5.58 17.51 -9.83
N GLN A 71 -4.77 18.42 -10.38
CA GLN A 71 -5.03 19.00 -11.70
C GLN A 71 -4.65 18.03 -12.82
N SER A 72 -3.49 17.40 -12.74
CA SER A 72 -3.00 16.44 -13.72
C SER A 72 -1.88 15.56 -13.18
N ILE A 73 -1.74 14.36 -13.75
CA ILE A 73 -0.62 13.45 -13.54
C ILE A 73 -0.06 13.09 -14.90
N VAL A 74 1.23 13.36 -15.13
CA VAL A 74 1.86 13.15 -16.42
C VAL A 74 3.23 12.51 -16.30
N TYR A 75 3.63 11.73 -17.29
CA TYR A 75 5.04 11.38 -17.44
C TYR A 75 5.83 12.57 -17.95
N CYS A 76 6.92 12.88 -17.28
CA CYS A 76 7.92 13.82 -17.80
C CYS A 76 8.86 13.10 -18.74
N ALA A 77 9.38 13.81 -19.73
CA ALA A 77 10.43 13.30 -20.61
C ALA A 77 11.73 13.09 -19.80
N GLY A 78 11.90 11.87 -19.30
CA GLY A 78 13.19 11.37 -18.87
C GLY A 78 13.93 10.91 -20.12
N ALA A 79 14.96 11.61 -20.56
CA ALA A 79 15.67 11.23 -21.75
C ALA A 79 16.80 10.25 -21.43
N THR A 80 16.83 9.09 -22.09
CA THR A 80 18.06 8.36 -22.36
C THR A 80 18.96 9.21 -23.27
N ALA A 81 20.27 8.91 -23.35
CA ALA A 81 21.19 9.57 -24.27
C ALA A 81 20.67 9.63 -25.74
N ASP A 82 19.78 8.68 -26.09
CA ASP A 82 19.16 8.56 -27.42
C ASP A 82 17.80 9.28 -27.53
N GLY A 83 17.39 10.07 -26.51
CA GLY A 83 16.14 10.85 -26.51
C GLY A 83 14.86 10.04 -26.31
N VAL A 84 14.96 8.74 -25.99
CA VAL A 84 13.80 7.89 -25.71
C VAL A 84 13.28 8.15 -24.29
N ASN A 85 11.96 8.34 -24.14
CA ASN A 85 11.34 8.51 -22.82
C ASN A 85 11.45 7.22 -22.01
N THR A 86 12.04 7.31 -20.81
CA THR A 86 12.19 6.17 -19.90
C THR A 86 10.91 5.85 -19.13
N TYR A 87 9.93 6.77 -19.10
CA TYR A 87 8.70 6.66 -18.27
C TYR A 87 8.98 6.46 -16.78
N ASN A 88 10.12 6.93 -16.30
CA ASN A 88 10.56 6.78 -14.91
C ASN A 88 10.45 8.09 -14.10
N VAL A 89 9.79 9.09 -14.64
CA VAL A 89 9.49 10.36 -13.95
C VAL A 89 8.03 10.72 -14.12
N VAL A 90 7.32 10.84 -13.01
CA VAL A 90 5.91 11.25 -12.97
C VAL A 90 5.81 12.57 -12.21
N ASP A 91 5.18 13.59 -12.81
CA ASP A 91 4.86 14.86 -12.17
C ASP A 91 3.36 14.94 -11.86
N VAL A 92 3.05 15.20 -10.60
CA VAL A 92 1.69 15.48 -10.13
C VAL A 92 1.55 16.98 -9.98
N LYS A 93 0.64 17.59 -10.74
CA LYS A 93 0.26 18.99 -10.59
C LYS A 93 -0.97 19.09 -9.73
N LEU A 94 -0.89 19.90 -8.69
CA LEU A 94 -2.02 20.17 -7.82
C LEU A 94 -2.94 21.24 -8.44
N ALA A 95 -4.23 21.17 -8.07
CA ALA A 95 -5.19 22.19 -8.44
C ALA A 95 -4.82 23.55 -7.80
N PRO A 96 -5.20 24.68 -8.42
CA PRO A 96 -4.93 26.00 -7.87
C PRO A 96 -5.49 26.15 -6.44
N GLY A 97 -4.67 26.69 -5.54
CA GLY A 97 -5.06 26.93 -4.13
C GLY A 97 -4.81 25.75 -3.17
N VAL A 98 -4.44 24.58 -3.65
CA VAL A 98 -4.04 23.46 -2.78
C VAL A 98 -2.67 23.76 -2.17
N GLN A 99 -2.62 23.81 -0.84
CA GLN A 99 -1.38 24.08 -0.11
C GLN A 99 -0.59 22.80 0.08
N VAL A 100 0.70 22.85 -0.20
CA VAL A 100 1.63 21.75 0.09
C VAL A 100 2.12 21.92 1.53
N PRO A 101 1.97 20.91 2.41
CA PRO A 101 2.50 20.99 3.77
C PRO A 101 4.02 21.18 3.75
N ASP A 102 4.55 22.08 4.59
CA ASP A 102 5.99 22.39 4.66
C ASP A 102 6.87 21.17 4.97
N ILE A 103 6.34 20.23 5.75
CA ILE A 103 7.03 18.96 6.11
C ILE A 103 7.41 18.13 4.87
N THR A 104 6.65 18.25 3.80
CA THR A 104 6.89 17.52 2.54
C THR A 104 8.10 18.10 1.79
N LEU A 105 8.40 19.37 1.96
CA LEU A 105 9.49 20.08 1.27
C LEU A 105 10.85 19.89 1.96
N GLU A 106 10.88 19.56 3.25
CA GLU A 106 12.11 19.36 4.04
C GLU A 106 12.65 17.93 3.95
N ARG A 107 11.84 16.96 3.52
CA ARG A 107 12.28 15.57 3.30
C ARG A 107 13.07 15.49 1.99
N ASN A 108 14.38 15.74 2.09
CA ASN A 108 15.32 15.52 0.99
C ASN A 108 15.17 14.15 0.34
N VAL A 109 15.14 14.14 -0.96
CA VAL A 109 15.02 13.23 -2.10
C VAL A 109 15.46 11.75 -1.92
N TYR A 110 15.94 11.30 -0.78
CA TYR A 110 16.41 9.93 -0.54
C TYR A 110 15.71 9.31 0.68
N THR A 111 14.43 8.99 0.56
CA THR A 111 13.79 8.14 1.55
C THR A 111 13.56 6.74 0.98
N THR A 112 14.61 5.93 1.01
CA THR A 112 14.44 4.49 1.19
C THR A 112 13.72 4.28 2.52
N SER A 113 12.70 3.45 2.53
CA SER A 113 11.94 2.97 3.68
C SER A 113 12.84 2.73 4.90
N SER A 114 13.04 3.70 5.80
CA SER A 114 13.69 3.53 7.12
C SER A 114 14.29 4.82 7.70
N CYS A 115 13.80 6.01 7.49
CA CYS A 115 14.40 7.17 8.13
C CYS A 115 13.55 7.72 9.28
N GLY A 116 13.86 7.23 10.44
CA GLY A 116 14.04 7.79 11.76
C GLY A 116 13.34 9.09 12.15
N LEU A 117 11.98 9.13 12.11
CA LEU A 117 11.28 9.99 13.06
C LEU A 117 11.14 9.23 14.39
N CYS A 118 11.39 9.91 15.48
CA CYS A 118 11.09 9.37 16.80
C CYS A 118 9.63 8.88 16.82
N GLY A 119 9.37 7.62 17.22
CA GLY A 119 8.08 6.96 17.09
C GLY A 119 6.88 7.81 17.51
N LYS A 120 6.99 8.58 18.62
CA LYS A 120 5.94 9.46 19.12
C LYS A 120 5.63 10.64 18.16
N ALA A 121 6.66 11.28 17.60
CA ALA A 121 6.48 12.36 16.63
C ALA A 121 5.84 11.87 15.32
N SER A 122 6.08 10.61 14.93
CA SER A 122 5.45 9.98 13.76
C SER A 122 3.97 9.71 14.00
N LEU A 123 3.57 9.25 15.19
CA LEU A 123 2.17 9.03 15.56
C LEU A 123 1.39 10.35 15.55
N ASP A 124 1.91 11.38 16.20
CA ASP A 124 1.29 12.72 16.25
C ASP A 124 1.15 13.31 14.83
N ALA A 125 2.15 13.14 13.96
CA ALA A 125 2.09 13.61 12.59
C ALA A 125 0.94 12.96 11.82
N VAL A 126 0.74 11.64 11.91
CA VAL A 126 -0.38 10.95 11.23
C VAL A 126 -1.71 11.45 11.73
N ARG A 127 -1.88 11.61 13.05
CA ARG A 127 -3.13 12.11 13.65
C ARG A 127 -3.49 13.53 13.20
N THR A 128 -2.50 14.39 13.07
CA THR A 128 -2.73 15.81 12.71
C THR A 128 -2.89 16.02 11.21
N THR A 129 -2.37 15.12 10.37
CA THR A 129 -2.42 15.26 8.90
C THR A 129 -3.53 14.46 8.25
N THR A 130 -4.11 13.45 8.93
CA THR A 130 -5.19 12.65 8.34
C THR A 130 -6.43 13.51 8.05
N ARG A 131 -6.93 13.39 6.80
CA ARG A 131 -8.15 14.07 6.35
C ARG A 131 -9.39 13.17 6.43
N HIS A 132 -9.19 11.89 6.71
CA HIS A 132 -10.24 10.86 6.78
C HIS A 132 -10.15 10.08 8.10
N PRO A 133 -10.45 10.70 9.26
CA PRO A 133 -10.36 10.03 10.55
C PRO A 133 -11.22 8.77 10.58
N ILE A 134 -10.66 7.66 11.03
CA ILE A 134 -11.40 6.37 11.13
C ILE A 134 -12.55 6.47 12.13
N ALA A 135 -12.42 7.30 13.17
CA ALA A 135 -13.48 7.52 14.15
C ALA A 135 -14.79 8.04 13.54
N ASP A 136 -14.70 8.74 12.39
CA ASP A 136 -15.85 9.30 11.68
C ASP A 136 -16.44 8.31 10.65
N THR A 137 -15.86 7.10 10.53
CA THR A 137 -16.34 6.09 9.57
C THR A 137 -17.53 5.30 10.13
N PRO A 138 -18.43 4.81 9.24
CA PRO A 138 -19.50 3.91 9.68
C PRO A 138 -18.94 2.68 10.40
N PRO A 139 -19.64 2.14 11.41
CA PRO A 139 -19.19 0.95 12.09
C PRO A 139 -19.18 -0.25 11.13
N VAL A 140 -17.99 -0.75 10.82
CA VAL A 140 -17.78 -2.00 10.07
C VAL A 140 -17.64 -3.12 11.09
N ARG A 141 -18.37 -4.22 10.92
CA ARG A 141 -18.24 -5.41 11.74
C ARG A 141 -18.14 -6.64 10.87
N VAL A 142 -17.08 -7.43 11.07
CA VAL A 142 -16.70 -8.51 10.17
C VAL A 142 -16.58 -9.81 10.94
N GLU A 143 -17.16 -10.87 10.40
CA GLU A 143 -17.06 -12.22 10.96
C GLU A 143 -15.64 -12.77 10.82
N PRO A 144 -15.08 -13.45 11.85
CA PRO A 144 -13.75 -14.08 11.75
C PRO A 144 -13.65 -15.07 10.59
N ALA A 145 -14.70 -15.80 10.29
CA ALA A 145 -14.75 -16.76 9.18
C ALA A 145 -14.56 -16.06 7.81
N LEU A 146 -15.10 -14.86 7.64
CA LEU A 146 -14.89 -14.05 6.43
C LEU A 146 -13.41 -13.67 6.29
N LEU A 147 -12.81 -13.13 7.35
CA LEU A 147 -11.40 -12.75 7.35
C LEU A 147 -10.50 -13.93 6.99
N SER A 148 -10.79 -15.11 7.54
CA SER A 148 -10.03 -16.34 7.30
C SER A 148 -9.93 -16.74 5.82
N GLY A 149 -10.93 -16.41 5.01
CA GLY A 149 -10.95 -16.70 3.57
C GLY A 149 -10.24 -15.66 2.69
N LEU A 150 -9.91 -14.47 3.22
CA LEU A 150 -9.34 -13.40 2.40
C LEU A 150 -7.93 -13.69 1.86
N PRO A 151 -7.01 -14.36 2.60
CA PRO A 151 -5.68 -14.68 2.08
C PRO A 151 -5.71 -15.58 0.85
N ASP A 152 -6.61 -16.55 0.80
CA ASP A 152 -6.74 -17.46 -0.36
C ASP A 152 -7.26 -16.69 -1.57
N ARG A 153 -8.26 -15.82 -1.39
CA ARG A 153 -8.77 -14.93 -2.47
C ARG A 153 -7.70 -13.97 -2.98
N LEU A 154 -6.87 -13.41 -2.08
CA LEU A 154 -5.72 -12.60 -2.46
C LEU A 154 -4.76 -13.44 -3.31
N ARG A 155 -4.41 -14.64 -2.83
CA ARG A 155 -3.45 -15.53 -3.50
C ARG A 155 -3.92 -15.95 -4.90
N GLU A 156 -5.17 -16.31 -5.06
CA GLU A 156 -5.79 -16.66 -6.35
C GLU A 156 -5.77 -15.51 -7.36
N SER A 157 -5.74 -14.28 -6.88
CA SER A 157 -5.76 -13.07 -7.71
C SER A 157 -4.38 -12.55 -8.10
N GLN A 158 -3.28 -13.10 -7.54
CA GLN A 158 -1.89 -12.67 -7.76
C GLN A 158 -1.30 -13.22 -9.07
N ARG A 159 -1.72 -12.68 -10.20
CA ARG A 159 -1.36 -13.20 -11.55
C ARG A 159 0.11 -13.06 -11.91
N VAL A 160 0.77 -11.96 -11.48
CA VAL A 160 2.17 -11.73 -11.79
C VAL A 160 3.05 -12.53 -10.83
N PHE A 161 2.67 -12.62 -9.56
CA PHE A 161 3.34 -13.46 -8.58
C PHE A 161 3.36 -14.95 -9.00
N ASP A 162 2.29 -15.48 -9.56
CA ASP A 162 2.23 -16.86 -10.06
C ASP A 162 3.30 -17.18 -11.10
N ARG A 163 3.68 -16.17 -11.87
CA ARG A 163 4.66 -16.28 -12.95
C ARG A 163 6.10 -16.04 -12.49
N THR A 164 6.29 -15.28 -11.41
CA THR A 164 7.60 -14.75 -11.01
C THR A 164 8.00 -15.10 -9.59
N GLY A 165 7.03 -15.28 -8.68
CA GLY A 165 7.27 -15.51 -7.26
C GLY A 165 7.88 -14.31 -6.51
N GLY A 166 8.02 -13.14 -7.15
CA GLY A 166 8.84 -12.02 -6.66
C GLY A 166 8.08 -10.75 -6.26
N LEU A 167 6.75 -10.80 -6.07
CA LEU A 167 5.95 -9.62 -5.77
C LEU A 167 5.26 -9.70 -4.42
N HIS A 168 5.07 -8.54 -3.82
CA HIS A 168 4.09 -8.30 -2.80
C HIS A 168 2.74 -7.95 -3.42
N ALA A 169 1.67 -8.25 -2.70
CA ALA A 169 0.33 -7.84 -3.06
C ALA A 169 -0.36 -7.10 -1.92
N ALA A 170 -1.22 -6.17 -2.31
CA ALA A 170 -2.21 -5.55 -1.46
C ALA A 170 -3.57 -5.66 -2.14
N ALA A 171 -4.62 -5.93 -1.38
CA ALA A 171 -5.99 -6.00 -1.89
C ALA A 171 -6.96 -5.26 -0.98
N LEU A 172 -7.95 -4.64 -1.61
CA LEU A 172 -9.10 -4.08 -0.93
C LEU A 172 -10.27 -5.05 -1.06
N PHE A 173 -10.87 -5.39 0.07
CA PHE A 173 -12.10 -6.17 0.14
C PHE A 173 -13.21 -5.32 0.75
N SER A 174 -14.45 -5.58 0.38
CA SER A 174 -15.62 -5.05 1.07
C SER A 174 -15.78 -5.69 2.44
N GLU A 175 -16.65 -5.15 3.27
CA GLU A 175 -17.04 -5.75 4.54
C GLU A 175 -17.75 -7.12 4.41
N THR A 176 -18.23 -7.45 3.19
CA THR A 176 -18.80 -8.75 2.84
C THR A 176 -17.77 -9.70 2.19
N GLY A 177 -16.50 -9.27 2.09
CA GLY A 177 -15.40 -10.05 1.54
C GLY A 177 -15.32 -10.07 0.02
N GLU A 178 -16.05 -9.23 -0.69
CA GLU A 178 -15.90 -9.06 -2.13
C GLU A 178 -14.54 -8.38 -2.44
N LEU A 179 -13.79 -8.91 -3.41
CA LEU A 179 -12.56 -8.29 -3.87
C LEU A 179 -12.87 -7.04 -4.71
N LEU A 180 -12.55 -5.87 -4.17
CA LEU A 180 -12.79 -4.58 -4.82
C LEU A 180 -11.65 -4.16 -5.75
N ASP A 181 -10.41 -4.40 -5.35
CA ASP A 181 -9.21 -4.11 -6.14
C ASP A 181 -8.00 -4.88 -5.60
N ILE A 182 -7.00 -5.13 -6.47
CA ILE A 182 -5.73 -5.75 -6.11
C ILE A 182 -4.59 -5.10 -6.88
N ARG A 183 -3.46 -4.87 -6.21
CA ARG A 183 -2.22 -4.42 -6.84
C ARG A 183 -1.04 -5.26 -6.39
N GLU A 184 -0.15 -5.54 -7.33
CA GLU A 184 1.10 -6.25 -7.11
C GLU A 184 2.27 -5.30 -7.40
N ASP A 185 3.30 -5.33 -6.54
CA ASP A 185 4.52 -4.55 -6.71
C ASP A 185 5.69 -5.25 -5.99
N VAL A 186 6.92 -5.03 -6.45
CA VAL A 186 8.14 -5.49 -5.76
C VAL A 186 8.24 -4.85 -4.36
N GLY A 187 7.72 -3.64 -4.20
CA GLY A 187 7.62 -2.91 -2.94
C GLY A 187 6.23 -3.05 -2.30
N ARG A 188 6.15 -3.62 -1.09
CA ARG A 188 4.87 -3.75 -0.37
C ARG A 188 4.17 -2.41 -0.13
N HIS A 189 4.93 -1.32 0.08
CA HIS A 189 4.39 0.02 0.26
C HIS A 189 3.78 0.55 -1.03
N ASN A 190 4.46 0.32 -2.16
CA ASN A 190 3.98 0.72 -3.48
C ASN A 190 2.68 -0.01 -3.85
N ALA A 191 2.54 -1.29 -3.49
CA ALA A 191 1.30 -2.03 -3.74
C ALA A 191 0.09 -1.36 -3.06
N VAL A 192 0.26 -0.88 -1.83
CA VAL A 192 -0.79 -0.13 -1.11
C VAL A 192 -1.00 1.25 -1.73
N ASP A 193 0.07 1.98 -2.06
CA ASP A 193 -0.06 3.29 -2.71
C ASP A 193 -0.80 3.17 -4.06
N LYS A 194 -0.51 2.15 -4.86
CA LYS A 194 -1.26 1.89 -6.11
C LYS A 194 -2.77 1.71 -5.87
N LEU A 195 -3.16 1.01 -4.79
CA LEU A 195 -4.58 0.87 -4.41
C LEU A 195 -5.21 2.20 -4.00
N VAL A 196 -4.54 2.91 -3.10
CA VAL A 196 -5.03 4.19 -2.56
C VAL A 196 -5.14 5.23 -3.67
N GLY A 197 -4.12 5.34 -4.52
CA GLY A 197 -4.15 6.29 -5.63
C GLY A 197 -5.18 5.94 -6.69
N ARG A 198 -5.46 4.66 -6.92
CA ARG A 198 -6.57 4.25 -7.77
C ARG A 198 -7.91 4.66 -7.16
N ALA A 199 -8.09 4.44 -5.87
CA ALA A 199 -9.29 4.87 -5.15
C ALA A 199 -9.48 6.40 -5.19
N LEU A 200 -8.39 7.17 -5.06
CA LEU A 200 -8.43 8.63 -5.21
C LEU A 200 -8.91 9.03 -6.62
N THR A 201 -8.30 8.47 -7.67
CA THR A 201 -8.66 8.81 -9.06
C THR A 201 -10.06 8.38 -9.45
N ASP A 202 -10.60 7.37 -8.80
CA ASP A 202 -11.98 6.90 -8.97
C ASP A 202 -12.97 7.60 -8.03
N ASN A 203 -12.54 8.64 -7.26
CA ASN A 203 -13.35 9.36 -6.27
C ASN A 203 -13.99 8.44 -5.23
N ARG A 204 -13.25 7.43 -4.76
CA ARG A 204 -13.71 6.44 -3.77
C ARG A 204 -13.12 6.64 -2.36
N LEU A 205 -12.31 7.69 -2.14
CA LEU A 205 -11.86 8.05 -0.79
C LEU A 205 -12.98 8.82 -0.05
N PRO A 206 -13.11 8.62 1.27
CA PRO A 206 -12.42 7.63 2.10
C PRO A 206 -12.92 6.19 1.86
N LEU A 207 -12.02 5.21 2.08
CA LEU A 207 -12.33 3.78 1.96
C LEU A 207 -12.94 3.22 3.26
N SER A 208 -13.95 3.90 3.76
CA SER A 208 -14.51 3.72 5.11
C SER A 208 -15.19 2.37 5.38
N ARG A 209 -15.46 1.57 4.34
CA ARG A 209 -16.06 0.23 4.45
C ARG A 209 -15.17 -0.87 3.88
N ALA A 210 -13.88 -0.57 3.68
CA ALA A 210 -12.94 -1.51 3.09
C ALA A 210 -12.08 -2.21 4.15
N ILE A 211 -11.63 -3.41 3.79
CA ILE A 211 -10.61 -4.18 4.49
C ILE A 211 -9.39 -4.17 3.58
N LEU A 212 -8.26 -3.65 4.06
CA LEU A 212 -6.97 -3.75 3.37
C LEU A 212 -6.27 -5.03 3.83
N LEU A 213 -6.00 -5.94 2.90
CA LEU A 213 -5.18 -7.13 3.16
C LEU A 213 -3.83 -6.99 2.46
N VAL A 214 -2.74 -7.22 3.19
CA VAL A 214 -1.38 -7.21 2.65
C VAL A 214 -0.71 -8.58 2.77
N SER A 215 0.01 -8.99 1.72
CA SER A 215 0.71 -10.28 1.66
C SER A 215 1.98 -10.34 2.53
N GLY A 216 2.44 -9.19 3.03
CA GLY A 216 3.63 -9.03 3.85
C GLY A 216 3.35 -8.70 5.30
N ARG A 217 4.36 -8.15 6.00
CA ARG A 217 4.23 -7.64 7.37
C ARG A 217 3.45 -6.32 7.38
N ALA A 218 2.63 -6.09 8.43
CA ALA A 218 2.03 -4.79 8.68
C ALA A 218 3.04 -3.90 9.43
N SER A 219 3.77 -3.06 8.68
CA SER A 219 4.67 -2.04 9.27
C SER A 219 3.89 -0.78 9.64
N PHE A 220 4.56 0.12 10.38
CA PHE A 220 4.02 1.44 10.70
C PHE A 220 3.53 2.17 9.45
N GLU A 221 4.35 2.19 8.39
CA GLU A 221 4.01 2.90 7.15
C GLU A 221 2.77 2.31 6.46
N LEU A 222 2.56 0.98 6.53
CA LEU A 222 1.34 0.37 5.98
C LEU A 222 0.10 0.72 6.80
N ALA A 223 0.22 0.78 8.13
CA ALA A 223 -0.84 1.27 9.01
C ALA A 223 -1.14 2.75 8.75
N GLN A 224 -0.10 3.59 8.59
CA GLN A 224 -0.23 4.99 8.20
C GLN A 224 -1.02 5.14 6.89
N LYS A 225 -0.65 4.40 5.84
CA LYS A 225 -1.33 4.44 4.54
C LYS A 225 -2.81 4.05 4.66
N ALA A 226 -3.14 3.04 5.48
CA ALA A 226 -4.51 2.66 5.74
C ALA A 226 -5.29 3.80 6.44
N VAL A 227 -4.71 4.40 7.48
CA VAL A 227 -5.32 5.53 8.22
C VAL A 227 -5.53 6.72 7.31
N MET A 228 -4.52 7.12 6.52
CA MET A 228 -4.59 8.26 5.62
C MET A 228 -5.65 8.10 4.52
N ALA A 229 -5.94 6.87 4.11
CA ALA A 229 -6.99 6.55 3.14
C ALA A 229 -8.38 6.33 3.79
N GLY A 230 -8.51 6.46 5.11
CA GLY A 230 -9.75 6.22 5.85
C GLY A 230 -10.18 4.75 5.88
N ILE A 231 -9.24 3.82 5.78
CA ILE A 231 -9.50 2.37 5.83
C ILE A 231 -9.59 1.92 7.29
N PRO A 232 -10.72 1.38 7.76
CA PRO A 232 -10.90 1.05 9.17
C PRO A 232 -10.26 -0.28 9.60
N MET A 233 -9.82 -1.12 8.65
CA MET A 233 -9.25 -2.44 8.96
C MET A 233 -8.06 -2.76 8.07
N LEU A 234 -6.91 -3.08 8.70
CA LEU A 234 -5.71 -3.61 8.07
C LEU A 234 -5.48 -5.05 8.54
N ALA A 235 -5.47 -5.98 7.60
CA ALA A 235 -5.14 -7.38 7.82
C ALA A 235 -3.82 -7.74 7.12
N SER A 236 -3.05 -8.64 7.73
CA SER A 236 -1.74 -9.05 7.25
C SER A 236 -1.54 -10.55 7.47
N VAL A 237 -0.96 -11.23 6.49
CA VAL A 237 -0.60 -12.66 6.61
C VAL A 237 0.60 -12.89 7.54
N SER A 238 1.29 -11.83 7.93
CA SER A 238 2.49 -11.87 8.79
C SER A 238 2.34 -10.95 10.01
N ALA A 239 3.43 -10.75 10.75
CA ALA A 239 3.43 -9.96 11.98
C ALA A 239 3.27 -8.45 11.73
N PRO A 240 2.59 -7.71 12.61
CA PRO A 240 2.72 -6.27 12.70
C PRO A 240 4.01 -5.86 13.42
N SER A 241 4.44 -4.61 13.24
CA SER A 241 5.43 -3.99 14.13
C SER A 241 4.75 -3.38 15.36
N SER A 242 5.50 -3.20 16.46
CA SER A 242 4.97 -2.56 17.67
C SER A 242 4.41 -1.16 17.40
N LEU A 243 5.14 -0.35 16.64
CA LEU A 243 4.70 1.00 16.28
C LEU A 243 3.43 1.00 15.39
N ALA A 244 3.21 -0.04 14.58
CA ALA A 244 1.95 -0.20 13.85
C ALA A 244 0.77 -0.50 14.79
N VAL A 245 1.03 -1.27 15.87
CA VAL A 245 0.01 -1.54 16.90
C VAL A 245 -0.32 -0.26 17.67
N ASP A 246 0.68 0.52 18.05
CA ASP A 246 0.49 1.79 18.75
C ASP A 246 -0.34 2.76 17.89
N LEU A 247 0.02 2.92 16.61
CA LEU A 247 -0.75 3.75 15.68
C LEU A 247 -2.19 3.27 15.52
N ALA A 248 -2.39 1.96 15.40
CA ALA A 248 -3.72 1.38 15.26
C ALA A 248 -4.61 1.66 16.48
N ALA A 249 -4.05 1.52 17.68
CA ALA A 249 -4.75 1.81 18.93
C ALA A 249 -5.14 3.29 19.04
N GLU A 250 -4.22 4.20 18.66
CA GLU A 250 -4.46 5.65 18.74
C GLU A 250 -5.45 6.18 17.70
N THR A 251 -5.49 5.57 16.50
CA THR A 251 -6.33 6.03 15.38
C THR A 251 -7.65 5.27 15.25
N GLY A 252 -7.85 4.22 16.07
CA GLY A 252 -9.02 3.35 15.97
C GLY A 252 -8.98 2.39 14.77
N LEU A 253 -7.82 2.16 14.17
CA LEU A 253 -7.64 1.15 13.12
C LEU A 253 -7.75 -0.24 13.72
N THR A 254 -8.54 -1.13 13.11
CA THR A 254 -8.49 -2.55 13.44
C THR A 254 -7.28 -3.18 12.76
N LEU A 255 -6.38 -3.76 13.57
CA LEU A 255 -5.15 -4.38 13.08
C LEU A 255 -5.13 -5.87 13.35
N VAL A 256 -5.14 -6.65 12.26
CA VAL A 256 -5.10 -8.11 12.29
C VAL A 256 -3.78 -8.60 11.69
N GLY A 257 -3.08 -9.46 12.42
CA GLY A 257 -1.86 -10.10 11.94
C GLY A 257 -1.94 -11.62 11.98
N PHE A 258 -0.95 -12.28 11.37
CA PHE A 258 -0.86 -13.74 11.26
C PHE A 258 -2.14 -14.38 10.70
N LEU A 259 -2.81 -13.66 9.78
CA LEU A 259 -4.02 -14.16 9.16
C LEU A 259 -3.70 -15.31 8.19
N ARG A 260 -3.93 -16.54 8.65
CA ARG A 260 -3.61 -17.76 7.89
C ARG A 260 -4.69 -18.82 8.17
N GLY A 261 -5.54 -19.10 7.17
CA GLY A 261 -6.69 -19.96 7.37
C GLY A 261 -7.52 -19.51 8.58
N PRO A 262 -7.92 -20.39 9.49
CA PRO A 262 -8.78 -20.05 10.63
C PRO A 262 -8.06 -19.29 11.75
N SER A 263 -6.74 -19.07 11.64
CA SER A 263 -5.93 -18.44 12.70
C SER A 263 -5.63 -16.99 12.38
N MET A 264 -5.79 -16.09 13.36
CA MET A 264 -5.41 -14.69 13.31
C MET A 264 -5.21 -14.14 14.71
N ASN A 265 -4.45 -13.05 14.82
CA ASN A 265 -4.31 -12.27 16.04
C ASN A 265 -4.87 -10.86 15.80
N VAL A 266 -5.76 -10.41 16.66
CA VAL A 266 -6.26 -9.03 16.66
C VAL A 266 -5.43 -8.22 17.65
N TYR A 267 -4.72 -7.20 17.17
CA TYR A 267 -3.80 -6.38 17.97
C TYR A 267 -4.43 -5.07 18.43
N ALA A 268 -5.41 -4.57 17.68
CA ALA A 268 -6.16 -3.36 18.00
C ALA A 268 -7.54 -3.42 17.33
N GLY A 269 -8.53 -2.67 17.86
CA GLY A 269 -9.82 -2.47 17.23
C GLY A 269 -10.71 -3.71 17.18
N GLU A 270 -10.67 -4.58 18.20
CA GLU A 270 -11.43 -5.83 18.30
C GLU A 270 -12.95 -5.64 18.20
N HIS A 271 -13.45 -4.45 18.49
CA HIS A 271 -14.88 -4.13 18.40
C HIS A 271 -15.45 -4.25 16.97
N ARG A 272 -14.58 -4.24 15.94
CA ARG A 272 -14.98 -4.50 14.55
C ARG A 272 -14.93 -5.97 14.15
N ILE A 273 -14.51 -6.86 15.05
CA ILE A 273 -14.60 -8.30 14.83
C ILE A 273 -15.86 -8.80 15.53
N ALA A 274 -16.70 -9.53 14.80
CA ALA A 274 -17.90 -10.13 15.35
C ALA A 274 -17.53 -11.38 16.17
N LEU A 275 -16.98 -11.16 17.37
CA LEU A 275 -16.69 -12.23 18.31
C LEU A 275 -18.02 -12.68 18.92
N GLU A 276 -18.30 -14.00 18.88
CA GLU A 276 -19.34 -14.56 19.73
C GLU A 276 -18.98 -14.27 21.19
N ALA A 277 -19.94 -13.76 21.97
CA ALA A 277 -19.72 -13.56 23.38
C ALA A 277 -19.33 -14.92 23.98
N THR A 278 -18.08 -15.08 24.34
CA THR A 278 -17.65 -16.25 25.14
C THR A 278 -18.43 -16.16 26.45
N VAL A 279 -19.47 -16.96 26.57
CA VAL A 279 -20.16 -17.18 27.88
C VAL A 279 -19.06 -17.69 28.78
N GLY A 280 -18.60 -16.83 29.69
CA GLY A 280 -17.60 -17.16 30.67
C GLY A 280 -18.07 -18.34 31.49
N GLN A 281 -17.38 -19.45 31.35
CA GLN A 281 -17.39 -20.46 32.38
C GLN A 281 -16.52 -19.93 33.52
N GLY A 282 -17.19 -19.60 34.64
CA GLY A 282 -16.61 -19.13 35.87
C GLY A 282 -15.70 -20.15 36.55
#